data_ee7fb330e8123b48026e7e8ab8057cc6
#
_entry.id   ee7fb330e8123b48026e7e8ab8057cc6
#
_cell.length_a   1.000
_cell.length_b   1.000
_cell.length_c   1.000
_cell.angle_alpha   90.00
_cell.angle_beta   90.00
_cell.angle_gamma   90.00
#
_symmetry.space_group_name_H-M   'P 1'
#
loop_
_entity.id
_entity.type
_entity.pdbx_description
1 polymer ?
#
loop_
_entity_poly.entity_id
_entity_poly.type
_entity_poly.pdbx_seq_one_letter_code
_entity_poly.pdbx_strand_id
1 'polypeptide(L)' 'MLTMDEYKVIDKVLPNFLEEGDLIKVKGDVFEITNIIPTHDGWDLFVLDNYNDTKIISVPDDKLVSLVMEEDYGL' A
#
# COMPACT_ATOMS: atom_id res chain seq x y z
N MET A 1 -2.11 -2.64 19.11
CA MET A 1 -2.62 -2.60 17.72
C MET A 1 -2.49 -1.20 17.16
N LEU A 2 -1.95 -1.08 15.97
CA LEU A 2 -1.82 0.23 15.34
C LEU A 2 -3.18 0.69 14.81
N THR A 3 -3.47 1.96 14.97
CA THR A 3 -4.68 2.57 14.44
C THR A 3 -4.34 3.34 13.17
N MET A 4 -5.37 3.77 12.45
CA MET A 4 -5.15 4.57 11.24
C MET A 4 -4.46 5.90 11.53
N ASP A 5 -4.57 6.40 12.76
CA ASP A 5 -3.92 7.64 13.17
C ASP A 5 -2.42 7.48 13.32
N GLU A 6 -1.93 6.25 13.36
CA GLU A 6 -0.50 5.97 13.50
C GLU A 6 0.22 5.88 12.15
N TYR A 7 -0.50 6.05 11.06
CA TYR A 7 0.05 6.05 9.72
C TYR A 7 -0.15 7.41 9.07
N LYS A 8 0.86 7.85 8.37
CA LYS A 8 0.84 9.15 7.71
C LYS A 8 1.10 8.95 6.23
N VAL A 9 0.28 9.57 5.39
CA VAL A 9 0.52 9.59 3.94
C VAL A 9 1.72 10.48 3.67
N ILE A 10 2.76 9.92 3.07
CA ILE A 10 4.00 10.66 2.80
C ILE A 10 4.14 11.03 1.33
N ASP A 11 3.46 10.32 0.43
CA ASP A 11 3.55 10.60 -0.99
C ASP A 11 2.43 9.89 -1.73
N LYS A 12 2.22 10.30 -2.98
CA LYS A 12 1.35 9.58 -3.91
C LYS A 12 2.15 9.29 -5.15
N VAL A 13 2.21 8.02 -5.52
CA VAL A 13 3.07 7.57 -6.61
C VAL A 13 2.28 6.70 -7.59
N LEU A 14 2.76 6.64 -8.81
CA LEU A 14 2.23 5.70 -9.79
C LEU A 14 2.63 4.28 -9.41
N PRO A 15 1.84 3.27 -9.79
CA PRO A 15 2.11 1.88 -9.37
C PRO A 15 3.48 1.35 -9.76
N ASN A 16 4.05 1.82 -10.85
CA ASN A 16 5.35 1.34 -11.29
C ASN A 16 6.51 1.78 -10.38
N PHE A 17 6.26 2.68 -9.45
CA PHE A 17 7.25 3.08 -8.44
C PHE A 17 7.10 2.35 -7.12
N LEU A 18 6.12 1.48 -6.99
CA LEU A 18 5.91 0.71 -5.77
C LEU A 18 6.89 -0.46 -5.70
N GLU A 19 7.23 -0.83 -4.48
CA GLU A 19 8.15 -1.94 -4.21
C GLU A 19 7.56 -2.84 -3.14
N GLU A 20 8.04 -4.08 -3.10
CA GLU A 20 7.69 -5.00 -2.02
C GLU A 20 8.16 -4.43 -0.69
N GLY A 21 7.30 -4.51 0.30
CA GLY A 21 7.55 -3.94 1.61
C GLY A 21 6.97 -2.55 1.81
N ASP A 22 6.55 -1.90 0.74
CA ASP A 22 5.92 -0.59 0.87
C ASP A 22 4.57 -0.72 1.58
N LEU A 23 4.24 0.29 2.38
CA LEU A 23 2.93 0.42 2.99
C LEU A 23 2.10 1.40 2.19
N ILE A 24 0.88 1.00 1.86
CA ILE A 24 -0.04 1.81 1.09
C ILE A 24 -1.37 1.97 1.80
N LYS A 25 -2.09 3.04 1.47
CA LYS A 25 -3.42 3.29 2.01
C LYS A 25 -4.43 3.23 0.88
N VAL A 26 -5.43 2.36 1.03
CA VAL A 26 -6.49 2.18 0.05
C VAL A 26 -7.82 2.18 0.78
N LYS A 27 -8.71 3.12 0.41
CA LYS A 27 -10.06 3.22 1.00
C LYS A 27 -10.05 3.24 2.53
N GLY A 28 -9.07 3.93 3.09
CA GLY A 28 -8.99 4.07 4.54
C GLY A 28 -8.24 2.96 5.26
N ASP A 29 -7.85 1.90 4.57
CA ASP A 29 -7.09 0.80 5.17
C ASP A 29 -5.64 0.82 4.72
N VAL A 30 -4.77 0.37 5.59
CA VAL A 30 -3.33 0.27 5.32
C VAL A 30 -2.97 -1.17 5.00
N PHE A 31 -2.18 -1.36 3.96
CA PHE A 31 -1.73 -2.68 3.50
C PHE A 31 -0.23 -2.67 3.27
N GLU A 32 0.37 -3.82 3.48
CA GLU A 32 1.78 -4.03 3.13
C GLU A 32 1.87 -4.78 1.82
N ILE A 33 2.64 -4.27 0.87
CA ILE A 33 2.83 -4.94 -0.43
C ILE A 33 3.80 -6.09 -0.26
N THR A 34 3.37 -7.29 -0.64
CA THR A 34 4.21 -8.49 -0.61
C THR A 34 4.68 -8.93 -1.99
N ASN A 35 3.94 -8.56 -3.04
CA ASN A 35 4.33 -8.87 -4.41
C ASN A 35 3.64 -7.91 -5.36
N ILE A 36 4.25 -7.68 -6.52
CA ILE A 36 3.72 -6.78 -7.54
C ILE A 36 3.84 -7.49 -8.89
N ILE A 37 2.72 -7.67 -9.56
CA ILE A 37 2.68 -8.38 -10.83
C ILE A 37 2.09 -7.47 -11.90
N PRO A 38 2.79 -7.21 -13.01
CA PRO A 38 2.23 -6.42 -14.09
C PRO A 38 1.10 -7.17 -14.78
N THR A 39 0.09 -6.42 -15.17
CA THR A 39 -1.05 -6.94 -15.93
C THR A 39 -1.15 -6.23 -17.25
N HIS A 40 -2.13 -6.60 -18.06
CA HIS A 40 -2.32 -6.01 -19.38
C HIS A 40 -2.52 -4.49 -19.33
N ASP A 41 -3.22 -4.00 -18.31
CA ASP A 41 -3.61 -2.59 -18.23
C ASP A 41 -3.21 -1.93 -16.91
N GLY A 42 -2.40 -2.59 -16.11
CA GLY A 42 -2.00 -2.06 -14.82
C GLY A 42 -1.17 -3.04 -14.03
N TRP A 43 -1.49 -3.14 -12.74
CA TRP A 43 -0.71 -3.94 -11.80
C TRP A 43 -1.63 -4.63 -10.82
N ASP A 44 -1.28 -5.87 -10.46
CA ASP A 44 -1.90 -6.56 -9.33
C ASP A 44 -0.95 -6.48 -8.14
N LEU A 45 -1.41 -5.84 -7.08
CA LEU A 45 -0.66 -5.72 -5.84
C LEU A 45 -1.13 -6.80 -4.87
N PHE A 46 -0.22 -7.70 -4.51
CA PHE A 46 -0.49 -8.68 -3.48
C PHE A 46 -0.13 -8.05 -2.16
N VAL A 47 -1.09 -7.99 -1.24
CA VAL A 47 -0.93 -7.22 -0.01
C VAL A 47 -1.41 -8.01 1.20
N LEU A 48 -0.88 -7.64 2.37
CA LEU A 48 -1.36 -8.13 3.66
C LEU A 48 -2.10 -6.99 4.36
N ASP A 49 -3.25 -7.32 4.92
CA ASP A 49 -3.99 -6.38 5.74
C ASP A 49 -3.53 -6.45 7.21
N ASN A 50 -4.22 -5.72 8.10
CA ASN A 50 -3.88 -5.67 9.52
C ASN A 50 -4.06 -7.02 10.22
N TYR A 51 -4.77 -7.93 9.62
CA TYR A 51 -5.03 -9.27 10.17
C TYR A 51 -4.14 -10.33 9.55
N ASN A 52 -3.16 -9.92 8.75
CA ASN A 52 -2.26 -10.80 7.99
C ASN A 52 -2.98 -11.65 6.94
N ASP A 53 -4.13 -11.19 6.49
CA ASP A 53 -4.82 -11.83 5.37
C ASP A 53 -4.29 -11.28 4.06
N THR A 54 -4.06 -12.18 3.12
CA THR A 54 -3.59 -11.81 1.79
C THR A 54 -4.76 -11.34 0.94
N LYS A 55 -4.57 -10.21 0.27
CA LYS A 55 -5.54 -9.67 -0.68
C LYS A 55 -4.85 -9.26 -1.96
N ILE A 56 -5.61 -9.12 -3.02
CA ILE A 56 -5.11 -8.65 -4.30
C ILE A 56 -5.84 -7.36 -4.64
N ILE A 57 -5.08 -6.31 -4.90
CA ILE A 57 -5.63 -5.02 -5.31
C ILE A 57 -5.13 -4.73 -6.72
N SER A 58 -6.05 -4.63 -7.66
CA SER A 58 -5.72 -4.30 -9.04
C SER A 58 -5.79 -2.80 -9.24
N VAL A 59 -4.74 -2.22 -9.77
CA VAL A 59 -4.66 -0.78 -10.01
C VAL A 59 -4.28 -0.51 -11.46
N PRO A 60 -4.90 0.51 -12.10
CA PRO A 60 -4.49 0.93 -13.43
C PRO A 60 -3.12 1.61 -13.40
N ASP A 61 -2.44 1.63 -14.55
CA ASP A 61 -1.12 2.26 -14.69
C ASP A 61 -1.07 3.71 -14.28
N ASP A 62 -2.15 4.43 -14.48
CA ASP A 62 -2.19 5.88 -14.32
C ASP A 62 -2.81 6.34 -13.02
N LYS A 63 -3.11 5.41 -12.11
CA LYS A 63 -3.71 5.75 -10.83
C LYS A 63 -2.65 5.93 -9.76
N LEU A 64 -2.69 7.08 -9.08
CA LEU A 64 -1.80 7.33 -7.95
C LEU A 64 -2.20 6.49 -6.74
N VAL A 65 -1.20 5.94 -6.09
CA VAL A 65 -1.36 5.14 -4.87
C VAL A 65 -0.71 5.88 -3.71
N SER A 66 -1.41 5.94 -2.58
CA SER A 66 -0.91 6.66 -1.41
C SER A 66 0.08 5.80 -0.65
N LEU A 67 1.33 6.26 -0.56
CA LEU A 67 2.33 5.66 0.32
C LEU A 67 2.16 6.21 1.72
N VAL A 68 2.27 5.35 2.70
CA VAL A 68 2.20 5.75 4.10
C VAL A 68 3.44 5.25 4.84
N MET A 69 3.72 5.90 5.96
CA MET A 69 4.69 5.38 6.90
C MET A 69 4.10 5.42 8.28
N GLU A 70 4.56 4.52 9.12
CA GLU A 70 4.17 4.49 10.51
C GLU A 70 4.81 5.66 11.24
N GLU A 71 4.00 6.39 11.99
CA GLU A 71 4.52 7.47 12.80
C GLU A 71 5.19 6.90 14.05
N ASP A 72 6.36 7.43 14.35
CA ASP A 72 7.13 6.97 15.48
C ASP A 72 7.01 7.97 16.62
N TYR A 73 6.19 7.64 17.58
CA TYR A 73 5.89 8.54 18.69
C TYR A 73 6.74 8.31 19.91
N GLY A 74 7.57 7.46 19.96
CA GLY A 74 8.09 7.04 21.23
C GLY A 74 9.46 7.52 21.59
N LEU A 75 9.97 8.28 20.73
CA LEU A 75 11.41 8.47 20.89
C LEU A 75 11.84 9.90 21.03
#